data_a3cbc995f6650703f946a205f389250f
#
_entry.id   a3cbc995f6650703f946a205f389250f
#
_cell.length_a   1.000
_cell.length_b   1.000
_cell.length_c   1.000
_cell.angle_alpha   90.00
_cell.angle_beta   90.00
_cell.angle_gamma   90.00
#
_symmetry.space_group_name_H-M   'P 1'
#
loop_
_entity.id
_entity.type
_entity.pdbx_description
1 polymer ?
#
loop_
_entity_poly.entity_id
_entity_poly.type
_entity_poly.pdbx_seq_one_letter_code
_entity_poly.pdbx_strand_id
1 'polypeptide(L)'
;MFCRVRLVSHLSTWSPGPSHKLWKLSCLLPRCPKLSCRGTKMSAGQSQKVETRDKCTLQELKVPFARTEVGTFFQEQPRIGNQYLEDAFLQRYLKTHLPSQVLEKVSLDLERFGARVAAEIDSLGHECELNPPALQHYDAWGQRVDHIVTCPAWKRMKEIAAEEGLIAEAYERRYSNWSRVYQVAKLYLYAPSAGLFTCPLAMTDGAAKVIESLGISGPLVKAFGHLTSRDPRKFWTSGQWMTERKGGSDVANGTESVAREQPNGTYCLYGFKWFTSATDSDMTLTLARIMDAQGHVEQGSRGLSLFFLEVRDKEGKLNGIEVQRLKEKLGTRQVPTAELLLDGAQAHRISAEGRGVASIANMLTITRIHNVISAVAGMRRIINLAREYASKRVVFGKLIKDHPLHMQTVARLEVETRGAFLMLMEIARLLGLDETKMASEQELHLLRLLTPVAKLYTGKQAIAVISEGLECFGGQGYIEDTGLPVALRDAQVLTIWEGTTNILSLDVLRSLTKSQGQVLAAFCSGVQVCSLTATLIIQRGSWSWLPAFQNWNLLCSYFRMLSTGLASSLKELAPRGQLQWS
;
A
#
# COMPACT_ATOMS: atom_id res chain seq x y z
N MET A 1 -2.94 39.43 20.75
CA MET A 1 -2.08 39.18 21.93
C MET A 1 -0.93 38.30 21.44
N PHE A 2 0.20 38.95 21.15
CA PHE A 2 1.38 38.32 20.55
C PHE A 2 2.30 37.76 21.63
N CYS A 3 2.72 36.51 21.52
CA CYS A 3 3.81 35.97 22.32
C CYS A 3 4.96 35.59 21.38
N ARG A 4 6.03 36.41 21.41
CA ARG A 4 7.32 36.15 20.75
C ARG A 4 8.12 35.15 21.61
N VAL A 5 8.61 34.11 21.03
CA VAL A 5 9.68 33.28 21.63
C VAL A 5 10.97 33.55 20.87
N ARG A 6 11.99 34.04 21.61
CA ARG A 6 13.36 34.27 21.13
C ARG A 6 14.11 32.93 21.07
N LEU A 7 14.76 32.68 19.96
CA LEU A 7 15.85 31.70 19.84
C LEU A 7 17.12 32.28 20.47
N VAL A 8 17.71 31.55 21.40
CA VAL A 8 19.08 31.79 21.88
C VAL A 8 19.96 30.65 21.33
N SER A 9 20.92 31.06 20.52
CA SER A 9 22.00 30.21 20.01
C SER A 9 23.08 30.05 21.05
N HIS A 10 23.42 28.80 21.43
CA HIS A 10 24.71 28.47 22.04
C HIS A 10 25.34 27.31 21.27
N LEU A 11 26.36 27.67 20.51
CA LEU A 11 27.39 26.77 20.03
C LEU A 11 28.38 26.53 21.18
N SER A 12 28.62 25.28 21.55
CA SER A 12 29.86 24.90 22.25
C SER A 12 30.37 23.58 21.66
N THR A 13 31.58 23.70 21.18
CA THR A 13 32.50 22.71 20.64
C THR A 13 32.83 21.63 21.66
N TRP A 14 32.78 20.37 21.23
CA TRP A 14 33.42 19.28 21.96
C TRP A 14 34.34 18.48 21.03
N SER A 15 35.60 18.42 21.41
CA SER A 15 36.65 17.57 20.84
C SER A 15 36.75 16.22 21.61
N PRO A 16 37.16 15.12 20.97
CA PRO A 16 37.22 13.81 21.61
C PRO A 16 38.60 13.51 22.16
N GLY A 17 38.64 12.89 23.35
CA GLY A 17 39.83 12.28 23.91
C GLY A 17 39.53 10.87 24.46
N PRO A 18 40.49 9.94 24.44
CA PRO A 18 40.23 8.50 24.62
C PRO A 18 40.50 8.02 26.02
N SER A 19 39.69 7.08 26.56
CA SER A 19 40.19 6.06 27.47
C SER A 19 39.22 4.92 27.71
N HIS A 20 39.73 3.72 27.48
CA HIS A 20 39.16 2.43 27.87
C HIS A 20 38.95 2.33 29.37
N LYS A 21 37.81 1.82 29.82
CA LYS A 21 37.72 0.95 31.01
C LYS A 21 36.50 0.03 30.90
N LEU A 22 36.82 -1.26 30.81
CA LEU A 22 35.90 -2.38 30.98
C LEU A 22 35.35 -2.40 32.42
N TRP A 23 34.03 -2.42 32.57
CA TRP A 23 33.38 -2.82 33.82
C TRP A 23 32.75 -4.20 33.63
N LYS A 24 33.36 -5.19 34.31
CA LYS A 24 32.74 -6.49 34.56
C LYS A 24 31.75 -6.31 35.70
N LEU A 25 30.45 -6.52 35.44
CA LEU A 25 29.47 -6.77 36.51
C LEU A 25 29.28 -8.28 36.62
N SER A 26 29.75 -8.83 37.76
CA SER A 26 29.47 -10.18 38.20
C SER A 26 28.09 -10.21 38.86
N CYS A 27 27.17 -10.99 38.29
CA CYS A 27 25.87 -11.30 38.91
C CYS A 27 26.08 -12.28 40.07
N LEU A 28 25.80 -11.83 41.28
CA LEU A 28 25.64 -12.69 42.47
C LEU A 28 24.18 -13.19 42.51
N LEU A 29 24.02 -14.49 42.25
CA LEU A 29 22.77 -15.21 42.53
C LEU A 29 22.88 -15.86 43.92
N PRO A 30 21.87 -15.80 44.80
CA PRO A 30 21.87 -16.54 46.05
C PRO A 30 21.57 -18.01 45.80
N ARG A 31 22.40 -18.87 46.42
CA ARG A 31 22.24 -20.34 46.38
C ARG A 31 21.09 -20.78 47.26
N CYS A 32 20.20 -21.60 46.76
CA CYS A 32 19.23 -22.36 47.52
C CYS A 32 19.92 -23.50 48.31
N PRO A 33 19.48 -23.79 49.55
CA PRO A 33 20.04 -24.87 50.35
C PRO A 33 19.51 -26.25 49.88
N LYS A 34 20.43 -27.21 49.82
CA LYS A 34 20.18 -28.62 49.53
C LYS A 34 19.41 -29.28 50.67
N LEU A 35 18.21 -29.79 50.43
CA LEU A 35 17.54 -30.74 51.32
C LEU A 35 18.09 -32.13 51.07
N SER A 36 18.65 -32.70 52.11
CA SER A 36 19.19 -34.06 52.19
C SER A 36 18.03 -35.08 52.36
N CYS A 37 17.87 -36.00 51.42
CA CYS A 37 17.00 -37.16 51.58
C CYS A 37 17.76 -38.24 52.37
N ARG A 38 17.36 -38.49 53.62
CA ARG A 38 17.67 -39.75 54.32
C ARG A 38 16.64 -40.81 54.01
N GLY A 39 17.08 -41.90 53.43
CA GLY A 39 16.30 -43.11 53.24
C GLY A 39 16.09 -43.83 54.58
N THR A 40 14.88 -44.30 54.78
CA THR A 40 14.56 -45.28 55.85
C THR A 40 13.85 -46.48 55.23
N LYS A 41 14.30 -47.64 55.65
CA LYS A 41 13.94 -48.97 55.17
C LYS A 41 12.48 -49.34 55.54
N MET A 42 11.85 -50.07 54.65
CA MET A 42 10.55 -50.72 54.83
C MET A 42 10.61 -51.80 55.90
N SER A 43 9.58 -51.86 56.73
CA SER A 43 9.15 -53.10 57.42
C SER A 43 7.67 -53.32 57.10
N ALA A 44 7.37 -54.59 56.78
CA ALA A 44 6.03 -55.05 56.40
C ALA A 44 5.16 -55.26 57.66
N GLY A 45 3.88 -54.99 57.51
CA GLY A 45 2.88 -55.57 58.37
C GLY A 45 1.77 -54.65 58.85
N GLN A 46 0.61 -55.03 58.44
CA GLN A 46 -0.72 -54.83 58.99
C GLN A 46 -1.68 -53.92 58.15
N SER A 47 -2.65 -54.63 57.60
CA SER A 47 -3.81 -54.02 56.98
C SER A 47 -4.70 -53.35 58.03
N GLN A 48 -4.84 -52.05 57.94
CA GLN A 48 -5.90 -51.31 58.62
C GLN A 48 -6.86 -50.77 57.56
N LYS A 49 -8.16 -51.02 57.79
CA LYS A 49 -9.27 -50.45 57.02
C LYS A 49 -9.09 -48.94 56.92
N VAL A 50 -9.01 -48.47 55.67
CA VAL A 50 -9.09 -47.03 55.37
C VAL A 50 -10.57 -46.65 55.51
N GLU A 51 -10.90 -45.97 56.59
CA GLU A 51 -12.13 -45.18 56.68
C GLU A 51 -12.12 -44.15 55.57
N THR A 52 -13.18 -44.16 54.76
CA THR A 52 -13.45 -43.13 53.76
C THR A 52 -13.57 -41.80 54.45
N ARG A 53 -12.54 -40.99 54.33
CA ARG A 53 -12.60 -39.59 54.67
C ARG A 53 -13.70 -38.93 53.83
N ASP A 54 -14.67 -38.39 54.52
CA ASP A 54 -15.69 -37.51 53.96
C ASP A 54 -15.07 -36.55 52.93
N LYS A 55 -15.62 -36.59 51.73
CA LYS A 55 -15.37 -35.56 50.74
C LYS A 55 -15.86 -34.25 51.36
N CYS A 56 -14.92 -33.52 51.97
CA CYS A 56 -15.11 -32.13 52.25
C CYS A 56 -15.46 -31.46 50.93
N THR A 57 -16.72 -31.18 50.73
CA THR A 57 -17.22 -30.33 49.66
C THR A 57 -16.58 -28.96 49.88
N LEU A 58 -15.42 -28.75 49.27
CA LEU A 58 -14.88 -27.42 49.03
C LEU A 58 -15.99 -26.67 48.28
N GLN A 59 -16.78 -25.90 49.03
CA GLN A 59 -17.54 -24.81 48.40
C GLN A 59 -16.53 -24.05 47.55
N GLU A 60 -16.68 -24.18 46.23
CA GLU A 60 -15.89 -23.42 45.28
C GLU A 60 -16.09 -21.95 45.59
N LEU A 61 -15.13 -21.35 46.27
CA LEU A 61 -14.98 -19.91 46.35
C LEU A 61 -14.85 -19.45 44.92
N LYS A 62 -15.96 -18.95 44.35
CA LYS A 62 -15.94 -18.28 43.04
C LYS A 62 -15.12 -17.01 43.16
N VAL A 63 -13.81 -17.13 42.98
CA VAL A 63 -12.92 -15.99 42.82
C VAL A 63 -12.96 -15.60 41.35
N PRO A 64 -13.74 -14.59 40.95
CA PRO A 64 -14.10 -14.38 39.54
C PRO A 64 -12.95 -13.87 38.67
N PHE A 65 -11.80 -13.54 39.26
CA PHE A 65 -10.66 -12.95 38.53
C PHE A 65 -9.40 -13.83 38.47
N ALA A 66 -9.36 -14.93 39.22
CA ALA A 66 -8.17 -15.78 39.31
C ALA A 66 -8.27 -17.06 38.45
N ARG A 67 -9.31 -17.21 37.65
CA ARG A 67 -9.53 -18.38 36.84
C ARG A 67 -9.08 -18.17 35.40
N THR A 68 -8.34 -19.12 34.88
CA THR A 68 -7.98 -19.22 33.45
C THR A 68 -9.13 -19.80 32.61
N GLU A 69 -10.32 -19.98 33.18
CA GLU A 69 -11.50 -20.49 32.47
C GLU A 69 -12.08 -19.43 31.53
N VAL A 70 -12.50 -19.92 30.37
CA VAL A 70 -13.17 -19.13 29.33
C VAL A 70 -14.40 -18.43 29.89
N GLY A 71 -14.55 -17.13 29.60
CA GLY A 71 -15.76 -16.34 29.85
C GLY A 71 -15.62 -15.17 30.81
N THR A 72 -14.67 -15.18 31.76
CA THR A 72 -14.47 -14.04 32.67
C THR A 72 -13.14 -13.32 32.46
N PHE A 73 -12.22 -13.89 31.73
CA PHE A 73 -10.85 -13.39 31.59
C PHE A 73 -10.48 -13.02 30.15
N PHE A 74 -11.26 -13.38 29.15
CA PHE A 74 -10.86 -13.14 27.77
C PHE A 74 -11.64 -12.00 27.10
N GLN A 75 -11.01 -11.38 26.12
CA GLN A 75 -11.61 -10.30 25.35
C GLN A 75 -12.14 -10.88 24.02
N GLU A 76 -13.35 -10.50 23.64
CA GLU A 76 -13.89 -10.92 22.36
C GLU A 76 -13.17 -10.22 21.21
N GLN A 77 -12.63 -11.02 20.30
CA GLN A 77 -11.96 -10.52 19.13
C GLN A 77 -12.94 -9.77 18.21
N PRO A 78 -12.57 -8.59 17.66
CA PRO A 78 -13.38 -7.94 16.65
C PRO A 78 -13.49 -8.82 15.41
N ARG A 79 -14.68 -8.89 14.84
CA ARG A 79 -14.98 -9.71 13.65
C ARG A 79 -15.15 -8.83 12.43
N ILE A 80 -14.76 -9.39 11.30
CA ILE A 80 -14.97 -8.79 9.99
C ILE A 80 -16.19 -9.45 9.37
N GLY A 81 -17.23 -8.67 9.10
CA GLY A 81 -18.39 -9.10 8.35
C GLY A 81 -18.26 -8.82 6.86
N ASN A 82 -19.40 -8.84 6.16
CA ASN A 82 -19.42 -8.51 4.73
C ASN A 82 -19.00 -7.05 4.53
N GLN A 83 -17.83 -6.85 3.92
CA GLN A 83 -17.20 -5.53 3.83
C GLN A 83 -18.00 -4.52 2.99
N TYR A 84 -18.79 -4.99 2.02
CA TYR A 84 -19.67 -4.12 1.25
C TYR A 84 -20.91 -3.72 2.05
N LEU A 85 -21.57 -4.67 2.71
CA LEU A 85 -22.79 -4.39 3.48
C LEU A 85 -22.52 -3.53 4.71
N GLU A 86 -21.32 -3.63 5.29
CA GLU A 86 -20.89 -2.81 6.44
C GLU A 86 -20.42 -1.40 6.05
N ASP A 87 -20.15 -1.13 4.77
CA ASP A 87 -19.75 0.19 4.30
C ASP A 87 -20.92 0.95 3.65
N ALA A 88 -21.79 1.51 4.49
CA ALA A 88 -22.90 2.33 4.03
C ALA A 88 -22.46 3.57 3.24
N PHE A 89 -21.20 4.04 3.42
CA PHE A 89 -20.69 5.20 2.71
C PHE A 89 -20.33 4.85 1.26
N LEU A 90 -19.67 3.71 1.03
CA LEU A 90 -19.44 3.17 -0.32
C LEU A 90 -20.76 2.92 -1.04
N GLN A 91 -21.73 2.24 -0.40
CA GLN A 91 -23.05 1.99 -1.01
C GLN A 91 -23.74 3.28 -1.42
N ARG A 92 -23.72 4.29 -0.55
CA ARG A 92 -24.33 5.59 -0.83
C ARG A 92 -23.63 6.31 -1.97
N TYR A 93 -22.30 6.28 -2.03
CA TYR A 93 -21.53 6.85 -3.12
C TYR A 93 -21.94 6.23 -4.47
N LEU A 94 -21.93 4.90 -4.54
CA LEU A 94 -22.30 4.18 -5.77
C LEU A 94 -23.74 4.47 -6.18
N LYS A 95 -24.68 4.47 -5.23
CA LYS A 95 -26.09 4.82 -5.50
C LYS A 95 -26.27 6.23 -6.03
N THR A 96 -25.42 7.17 -5.61
CA THR A 96 -25.54 8.58 -6.03
C THR A 96 -24.93 8.83 -7.41
N HIS A 97 -23.89 8.07 -7.79
CA HIS A 97 -23.10 8.37 -8.99
C HIS A 97 -23.32 7.40 -10.15
N LEU A 98 -23.61 6.12 -9.89
CA LEU A 98 -23.77 5.14 -10.96
C LEU A 98 -25.16 5.21 -11.58
N PRO A 99 -25.26 5.03 -12.92
CA PRO A 99 -26.55 4.79 -13.56
C PRO A 99 -27.24 3.56 -12.97
N SER A 100 -28.57 3.59 -12.83
CA SER A 100 -29.35 2.54 -12.13
C SER A 100 -29.07 1.13 -12.66
N GLN A 101 -28.96 0.96 -13.98
CA GLN A 101 -28.65 -0.34 -14.61
C GLN A 101 -27.25 -0.87 -14.29
N VAL A 102 -26.28 0.02 -14.11
CA VAL A 102 -24.91 -0.32 -13.70
C VAL A 102 -24.90 -0.65 -12.21
N LEU A 103 -25.56 0.19 -11.40
CA LEU A 103 -25.63 0.04 -9.94
C LEU A 103 -26.19 -1.32 -9.55
N GLU A 104 -27.27 -1.77 -10.17
CA GLU A 104 -27.91 -3.07 -9.88
C GLU A 104 -26.92 -4.22 -10.03
N LYS A 105 -26.20 -4.30 -11.14
CA LYS A 105 -25.22 -5.37 -11.41
C LYS A 105 -23.99 -5.27 -10.51
N VAL A 106 -23.47 -4.07 -10.34
CA VAL A 106 -22.26 -3.80 -9.52
C VAL A 106 -22.53 -4.09 -8.04
N SER A 107 -23.71 -3.71 -7.52
CA SER A 107 -24.05 -3.94 -6.11
C SER A 107 -24.15 -5.42 -5.77
N LEU A 108 -24.77 -6.23 -6.63
CA LEU A 108 -24.89 -7.68 -6.43
C LEU A 108 -23.51 -8.35 -6.38
N ASP A 109 -22.60 -7.98 -7.30
CA ASP A 109 -21.25 -8.54 -7.29
C ASP A 109 -20.42 -8.05 -6.10
N LEU A 110 -20.51 -6.78 -5.71
CA LEU A 110 -19.80 -6.24 -4.55
C LEU A 110 -20.29 -6.87 -3.22
N GLU A 111 -21.58 -7.17 -3.11
CA GLU A 111 -22.13 -7.90 -1.96
C GLU A 111 -21.57 -9.32 -1.88
N ARG A 112 -21.62 -10.07 -2.99
CA ARG A 112 -21.00 -11.41 -3.09
C ARG A 112 -19.50 -11.35 -2.78
N PHE A 113 -18.79 -10.38 -3.37
CA PHE A 113 -17.36 -10.22 -3.19
C PHE A 113 -17.00 -9.81 -1.75
N GLY A 114 -17.77 -8.90 -1.14
CA GLY A 114 -17.60 -8.51 0.27
C GLY A 114 -17.76 -9.68 1.24
N ALA A 115 -18.68 -10.61 0.95
CA ALA A 115 -18.81 -11.85 1.70
C ALA A 115 -17.59 -12.78 1.52
N ARG A 116 -17.07 -12.89 0.29
CA ARG A 116 -15.86 -13.67 -0.02
C ARG A 116 -14.63 -13.09 0.69
N VAL A 117 -14.52 -11.77 0.76
CA VAL A 117 -13.42 -11.10 1.49
C VAL A 117 -13.38 -11.54 2.94
N ALA A 118 -14.53 -11.58 3.62
CA ALA A 118 -14.61 -11.97 5.02
C ALA A 118 -14.44 -13.49 5.24
N ALA A 119 -14.93 -14.32 4.31
CA ALA A 119 -14.96 -15.78 4.50
C ALA A 119 -13.67 -16.50 4.06
N GLU A 120 -13.03 -16.03 2.96
CA GLU A 120 -11.88 -16.69 2.34
C GLU A 120 -10.63 -15.81 2.36
N ILE A 121 -10.74 -14.60 1.83
CA ILE A 121 -9.57 -13.76 1.49
C ILE A 121 -8.83 -13.29 2.75
N ASP A 122 -9.55 -12.94 3.80
CA ASP A 122 -8.95 -12.43 5.04
C ASP A 122 -8.05 -13.46 5.73
N SER A 123 -8.48 -14.72 5.79
CA SER A 123 -7.67 -15.81 6.34
C SER A 123 -6.42 -16.09 5.51
N LEU A 124 -6.54 -16.05 4.18
CA LEU A 124 -5.39 -16.20 3.27
C LEU A 124 -4.39 -15.05 3.43
N GLY A 125 -4.88 -13.82 3.61
CA GLY A 125 -4.02 -12.66 3.86
C GLY A 125 -3.22 -12.78 5.15
N HIS A 126 -3.85 -13.31 6.19
CA HIS A 126 -3.19 -13.60 7.46
C HIS A 126 -2.13 -14.72 7.31
N GLU A 127 -2.44 -15.78 6.56
CA GLU A 127 -1.48 -16.84 6.25
C GLU A 127 -0.25 -16.31 5.50
N CYS A 128 -0.45 -15.37 4.55
CA CYS A 128 0.66 -14.72 3.83
C CYS A 128 1.59 -13.95 4.77
N GLU A 129 1.06 -13.25 5.79
CA GLU A 129 1.89 -12.53 6.78
C GLU A 129 2.71 -13.49 7.64
N LEU A 130 2.11 -14.60 8.07
CA LEU A 130 2.79 -15.60 8.88
C LEU A 130 3.85 -16.41 8.12
N ASN A 131 3.75 -16.47 6.79
CA ASN A 131 4.63 -17.26 5.94
C ASN A 131 5.25 -16.38 4.82
N PRO A 132 6.16 -15.47 5.18
CA PRO A 132 6.82 -14.59 4.21
C PRO A 132 7.65 -15.41 3.22
N PRO A 133 7.92 -14.87 2.00
CA PRO A 133 8.69 -15.56 0.98
C PRO A 133 10.12 -15.85 1.46
N ALA A 134 10.64 -16.99 1.04
CA ALA A 134 12.02 -17.42 1.26
C ALA A 134 12.73 -17.61 -0.07
N LEU A 135 14.06 -17.48 -0.07
CA LEU A 135 14.90 -17.69 -1.24
C LEU A 135 15.77 -18.92 -1.05
N GLN A 136 15.68 -19.85 -2.00
CA GLN A 136 16.58 -20.98 -2.13
C GLN A 136 17.53 -20.72 -3.29
N HIS A 137 18.79 -20.41 -2.99
CA HIS A 137 19.80 -20.09 -4.00
C HIS A 137 20.26 -21.32 -4.80
N TYR A 138 20.44 -22.44 -4.11
CA TYR A 138 21.00 -23.67 -4.68
C TYR A 138 20.09 -24.85 -4.39
N ASP A 139 20.10 -25.81 -5.29
CA ASP A 139 19.52 -27.13 -5.05
C ASP A 139 20.44 -27.98 -4.16
N ALA A 140 20.00 -29.21 -3.86
CA ALA A 140 20.75 -30.15 -3.02
C ALA A 140 22.11 -30.60 -3.64
N TRP A 141 22.30 -30.35 -4.92
CA TRP A 141 23.50 -30.75 -5.65
C TRP A 141 24.42 -29.57 -5.97
N GLY A 142 24.13 -28.37 -5.47
CA GLY A 142 24.93 -27.16 -5.63
C GLY A 142 24.67 -26.40 -6.93
N GLN A 143 23.64 -26.77 -7.72
CA GLN A 143 23.23 -25.98 -8.87
C GLN A 143 22.46 -24.75 -8.41
N ARG A 144 22.80 -23.58 -8.96
CA ARG A 144 22.07 -22.33 -8.67
C ARG A 144 20.69 -22.37 -9.31
N VAL A 145 19.64 -22.17 -8.50
CA VAL A 145 18.23 -22.21 -8.93
C VAL A 145 17.50 -20.91 -8.65
N ASP A 146 17.95 -20.13 -7.68
CA ASP A 146 17.34 -18.87 -7.23
C ASP A 146 15.80 -18.95 -7.13
N HIS A 147 15.32 -20.00 -6.46
CA HIS A 147 13.91 -20.29 -6.33
C HIS A 147 13.28 -19.48 -5.20
N ILE A 148 12.29 -18.62 -5.53
CA ILE A 148 11.51 -17.90 -4.55
C ILE A 148 10.34 -18.79 -4.13
N VAL A 149 10.38 -19.21 -2.87
CA VAL A 149 9.34 -20.03 -2.25
C VAL A 149 8.29 -19.12 -1.63
N THR A 150 7.07 -19.16 -2.16
CA THR A 150 5.91 -18.45 -1.62
C THR A 150 4.91 -19.44 -1.04
N CYS A 151 4.14 -19.03 -0.03
CA CYS A 151 3.14 -19.89 0.60
C CYS A 151 1.95 -20.20 -0.34
N PRO A 152 1.16 -21.26 -0.06
CA PRO A 152 -0.03 -21.58 -0.85
C PRO A 152 -1.05 -20.45 -0.91
N ALA A 153 -1.22 -19.72 0.19
CA ALA A 153 -2.14 -18.58 0.25
C ALA A 153 -1.76 -17.47 -0.73
N TRP A 154 -0.47 -17.14 -0.89
CA TRP A 154 0.01 -16.17 -1.87
C TRP A 154 -0.34 -16.58 -3.30
N LYS A 155 -0.18 -17.84 -3.64
CA LYS A 155 -0.56 -18.39 -4.95
C LYS A 155 -2.07 -18.33 -5.16
N ARG A 156 -2.85 -18.67 -4.11
CA ARG A 156 -4.31 -18.59 -4.15
C ARG A 156 -4.81 -17.15 -4.34
N MET A 157 -4.12 -16.14 -3.77
CA MET A 157 -4.42 -14.72 -4.01
C MET A 157 -4.27 -14.33 -5.49
N LYS A 158 -3.28 -14.89 -6.20
CA LYS A 158 -3.12 -14.70 -7.66
C LYS A 158 -4.33 -15.25 -8.43
N GLU A 159 -4.78 -16.44 -8.07
CA GLU A 159 -5.96 -17.07 -8.69
C GLU A 159 -7.23 -16.26 -8.43
N ILE A 160 -7.47 -15.85 -7.17
CA ILE A 160 -8.62 -15.03 -6.78
C ILE A 160 -8.62 -13.70 -7.54
N ALA A 161 -7.47 -13.07 -7.73
CA ALA A 161 -7.36 -11.83 -8.48
C ALA A 161 -7.84 -11.98 -9.93
N ALA A 162 -7.55 -13.11 -10.57
CA ALA A 162 -8.05 -13.46 -11.90
C ALA A 162 -9.56 -13.77 -11.88
N GLU A 163 -10.00 -14.67 -11.01
CA GLU A 163 -11.40 -15.07 -10.87
C GLU A 163 -12.32 -13.87 -10.66
N GLU A 164 -11.93 -12.95 -9.79
CA GLU A 164 -12.65 -11.73 -9.48
C GLU A 164 -12.44 -10.61 -10.50
N GLY A 165 -11.54 -10.80 -11.46
CA GLY A 165 -11.24 -9.83 -12.51
C GLY A 165 -10.73 -8.50 -11.97
N LEU A 166 -9.93 -8.50 -10.91
CA LEU A 166 -9.47 -7.28 -10.24
C LEU A 166 -8.70 -6.35 -11.18
N ILE A 167 -8.10 -6.88 -12.25
CA ILE A 167 -7.49 -6.11 -13.33
C ILE A 167 -8.41 -6.05 -14.55
N ALA A 168 -8.99 -7.17 -14.95
CA ALA A 168 -9.82 -7.29 -16.15
C ALA A 168 -10.95 -6.26 -16.20
N GLU A 169 -11.63 -5.97 -15.09
CA GLU A 169 -12.76 -5.03 -15.02
C GLU A 169 -12.46 -3.66 -15.65
N ALA A 170 -11.24 -3.16 -15.46
CA ALA A 170 -10.84 -1.88 -16.02
C ALA A 170 -10.69 -1.89 -17.54
N TYR A 171 -10.23 -3.01 -18.10
CA TYR A 171 -9.85 -3.13 -19.52
C TYR A 171 -10.96 -3.71 -20.39
N GLU A 172 -11.85 -4.52 -19.82
CA GLU A 172 -13.08 -4.98 -20.49
C GLU A 172 -14.07 -3.84 -20.74
N ARG A 173 -14.03 -2.79 -19.91
CA ARG A 173 -14.87 -1.58 -20.00
C ARG A 173 -16.37 -1.87 -20.18
N ARG A 174 -16.86 -2.95 -19.53
CA ARG A 174 -18.29 -3.36 -19.62
C ARG A 174 -19.26 -2.28 -19.18
N TYR A 175 -18.79 -1.36 -18.32
CA TYR A 175 -19.56 -0.23 -17.80
C TYR A 175 -18.99 1.12 -18.29
N SER A 176 -18.33 1.15 -19.47
CA SER A 176 -17.73 2.35 -20.03
C SER A 176 -16.82 3.07 -19.02
N ASN A 177 -16.96 4.37 -18.84
CA ASN A 177 -16.20 5.19 -17.89
C ASN A 177 -16.40 4.78 -16.40
N TRP A 178 -17.46 4.06 -16.07
CA TRP A 178 -17.74 3.58 -14.72
C TRP A 178 -16.95 2.31 -14.34
N SER A 179 -16.33 1.65 -15.31
CA SER A 179 -15.56 0.43 -15.07
C SER A 179 -14.41 0.65 -14.10
N ARG A 180 -13.73 1.82 -14.14
CA ARG A 180 -12.68 2.16 -13.16
C ARG A 180 -13.23 2.41 -11.76
N VAL A 181 -14.39 3.04 -11.62
CA VAL A 181 -15.07 3.21 -10.32
C VAL A 181 -15.41 1.85 -9.72
N TYR A 182 -15.92 0.94 -10.52
CA TYR A 182 -16.24 -0.42 -10.09
C TYR A 182 -14.98 -1.22 -9.71
N GLN A 183 -13.94 -1.20 -10.53
CA GLN A 183 -12.66 -1.85 -10.21
C GLN A 183 -12.07 -1.32 -8.89
N VAL A 184 -12.04 0.01 -8.72
CA VAL A 184 -11.53 0.64 -7.50
C VAL A 184 -12.36 0.24 -6.28
N ALA A 185 -13.70 0.14 -6.42
CA ALA A 185 -14.55 -0.35 -5.34
C ALA A 185 -14.21 -1.81 -4.95
N LYS A 186 -13.97 -2.70 -5.93
CA LYS A 186 -13.50 -4.08 -5.65
C LYS A 186 -12.14 -4.08 -4.96
N LEU A 187 -11.16 -3.34 -5.48
CA LEU A 187 -9.82 -3.24 -4.90
C LEU A 187 -9.84 -2.64 -3.49
N TYR A 188 -10.71 -1.67 -3.23
CA TYR A 188 -10.91 -1.07 -1.92
C TYR A 188 -11.42 -2.10 -0.88
N LEU A 189 -12.36 -2.96 -1.26
CA LEU A 189 -12.83 -4.05 -0.39
C LEU A 189 -11.75 -5.13 -0.18
N TYR A 190 -10.96 -5.39 -1.22
CA TYR A 190 -9.94 -6.43 -1.24
C TYR A 190 -8.68 -6.08 -0.44
N ALA A 191 -8.20 -4.84 -0.58
CA ALA A 191 -6.86 -4.44 -0.16
C ALA A 191 -6.51 -4.76 1.31
N PRO A 192 -7.38 -4.54 2.31
CA PRO A 192 -7.03 -4.77 3.70
C PRO A 192 -6.87 -6.25 4.08
N SER A 193 -7.45 -7.15 3.27
CA SER A 193 -7.43 -8.60 3.50
C SER A 193 -6.50 -9.36 2.55
N ALA A 194 -5.85 -8.65 1.63
CA ALA A 194 -5.15 -9.25 0.50
C ALA A 194 -3.74 -9.80 0.81
N GLY A 195 -3.26 -9.74 2.04
CA GLY A 195 -1.89 -10.11 2.35
C GLY A 195 -0.87 -9.40 1.44
N LEU A 196 -1.14 -8.11 1.13
CA LEU A 196 -0.32 -7.28 0.22
C LEU A 196 -0.24 -7.76 -1.25
N PHE A 197 -1.10 -8.70 -1.68
CA PHE A 197 -1.17 -9.08 -3.10
C PHE A 197 -1.60 -7.91 -3.99
N THR A 198 -2.10 -6.82 -3.40
CA THR A 198 -2.32 -5.53 -4.07
C THR A 198 -1.06 -4.92 -4.69
N CYS A 199 0.14 -5.23 -4.17
CA CYS A 199 1.39 -4.73 -4.72
C CYS A 199 1.66 -5.28 -6.15
N PRO A 200 1.71 -6.60 -6.40
CA PRO A 200 1.80 -7.12 -7.76
C PRO A 200 0.63 -6.68 -8.64
N LEU A 201 -0.60 -6.56 -8.11
CA LEU A 201 -1.74 -6.10 -8.90
C LEU A 201 -1.60 -4.64 -9.36
N ALA A 202 -1.03 -3.76 -8.53
CA ALA A 202 -0.77 -2.37 -8.91
C ALA A 202 0.18 -2.28 -10.12
N MET A 203 1.25 -3.07 -10.12
CA MET A 203 2.20 -3.13 -11.22
C MET A 203 1.61 -3.82 -12.45
N THR A 204 0.75 -4.82 -12.26
CA THR A 204 0.03 -5.53 -13.33
C THR A 204 -0.94 -4.59 -14.07
N ASP A 205 -1.75 -3.83 -13.32
CA ASP A 205 -2.64 -2.80 -13.87
C ASP A 205 -1.84 -1.71 -14.60
N GLY A 206 -0.75 -1.24 -13.97
CA GLY A 206 0.14 -0.27 -14.59
C GLY A 206 0.81 -0.75 -15.87
N ALA A 207 1.24 -2.02 -15.92
CA ALA A 207 1.83 -2.62 -17.12
C ALA A 207 0.79 -2.75 -18.24
N ALA A 208 -0.43 -3.21 -17.94
CA ALA A 208 -1.52 -3.26 -18.90
C ALA A 208 -1.83 -1.87 -19.47
N LYS A 209 -1.83 -0.82 -18.61
CA LYS A 209 -2.03 0.57 -19.04
C LYS A 209 -0.93 1.07 -19.98
N VAL A 210 0.34 0.76 -19.68
CA VAL A 210 1.46 1.10 -20.55
C VAL A 210 1.32 0.42 -21.90
N ILE A 211 1.06 -0.88 -21.92
CA ILE A 211 0.90 -1.66 -23.16
C ILE A 211 -0.25 -1.11 -24.00
N GLU A 212 -1.40 -0.83 -23.38
CA GLU A 212 -2.55 -0.23 -24.07
C GLU A 212 -2.19 1.13 -24.69
N SER A 213 -1.45 1.97 -23.97
CA SER A 213 -1.09 3.32 -24.42
C SER A 213 -0.01 3.34 -25.51
N LEU A 214 0.85 2.32 -25.57
CA LEU A 214 1.87 2.16 -26.61
C LEU A 214 1.35 1.47 -27.89
N GLY A 215 0.16 0.87 -27.80
CA GLY A 215 -0.40 0.04 -28.87
C GLY A 215 -0.10 -1.43 -28.69
N ILE A 216 -1.14 -2.25 -28.65
CA ILE A 216 -1.05 -3.69 -28.42
C ILE A 216 -0.58 -4.37 -29.71
N SER A 217 0.72 -4.70 -29.78
CA SER A 217 1.32 -5.32 -30.97
C SER A 217 2.48 -6.26 -30.60
N GLY A 218 2.87 -7.14 -31.53
CA GLY A 218 3.99 -8.08 -31.34
C GLY A 218 3.89 -8.91 -30.06
N PRO A 219 4.95 -8.98 -29.24
CA PRO A 219 4.96 -9.76 -27.99
C PRO A 219 3.97 -9.21 -26.94
N LEU A 220 3.57 -7.94 -27.07
CA LEU A 220 2.65 -7.28 -26.13
C LEU A 220 1.21 -7.78 -26.26
N VAL A 221 0.80 -8.37 -27.39
CA VAL A 221 -0.53 -8.99 -27.56
C VAL A 221 -0.72 -10.12 -26.56
N LYS A 222 0.25 -11.02 -26.45
CA LYS A 222 0.25 -12.12 -25.48
C LYS A 222 0.25 -11.57 -24.06
N ALA A 223 1.17 -10.65 -23.75
CA ALA A 223 1.32 -10.08 -22.41
C ALA A 223 0.03 -9.39 -21.95
N PHE A 224 -0.57 -8.52 -22.77
CA PHE A 224 -1.81 -7.83 -22.44
C PHE A 224 -2.97 -8.79 -22.19
N GLY A 225 -3.13 -9.80 -23.04
CA GLY A 225 -4.17 -10.83 -22.89
C GLY A 225 -4.02 -11.64 -21.59
N HIS A 226 -2.78 -11.87 -21.13
CA HIS A 226 -2.52 -12.54 -19.87
C HIS A 226 -2.71 -11.61 -18.66
N LEU A 227 -2.23 -10.36 -18.71
CA LEU A 227 -2.37 -9.40 -17.60
C LEU A 227 -3.84 -9.08 -17.30
N THR A 228 -4.71 -9.16 -18.30
CA THR A 228 -6.15 -8.86 -18.19
C THR A 228 -7.04 -10.11 -18.18
N SER A 229 -6.45 -11.30 -18.01
CA SER A 229 -7.17 -12.56 -18.02
C SER A 229 -7.99 -12.79 -16.75
N ARG A 230 -9.19 -13.39 -16.91
CA ARG A 230 -9.98 -13.93 -15.80
C ARG A 230 -9.73 -15.42 -15.54
N ASP A 231 -8.99 -16.09 -16.43
CA ASP A 231 -8.60 -17.50 -16.23
C ASP A 231 -7.35 -17.55 -15.34
N PRO A 232 -7.43 -18.10 -14.11
CA PRO A 232 -6.29 -18.19 -13.19
C PRO A 232 -5.06 -18.87 -13.79
N ARG A 233 -5.26 -19.81 -14.73
CA ARG A 233 -4.17 -20.54 -15.39
C ARG A 233 -3.43 -19.70 -16.44
N LYS A 234 -4.04 -18.61 -16.88
CA LYS A 234 -3.50 -17.70 -17.89
C LYS A 234 -3.09 -16.35 -17.33
N PHE A 235 -3.58 -15.99 -16.15
CA PHE A 235 -3.35 -14.71 -15.55
C PHE A 235 -1.89 -14.50 -15.17
N TRP A 236 -1.30 -13.44 -15.70
CA TRP A 236 0.05 -12.99 -15.38
C TRP A 236 0.05 -11.80 -14.45
N THR A 237 1.05 -11.76 -13.60
CA THR A 237 1.44 -10.57 -12.84
C THR A 237 2.66 -9.90 -13.46
N SER A 238 2.81 -8.60 -13.25
CA SER A 238 3.95 -7.81 -13.69
C SER A 238 4.76 -7.27 -12.53
N GLY A 239 6.07 -7.27 -12.67
CA GLY A 239 6.96 -6.40 -11.89
C GLY A 239 7.06 -5.01 -12.49
N GLN A 240 7.69 -4.10 -11.72
CA GLN A 240 8.11 -2.76 -12.14
C GLN A 240 9.52 -2.56 -11.63
N TRP A 241 10.52 -2.99 -12.43
CA TRP A 241 11.92 -3.07 -11.98
C TRP A 241 12.71 -1.87 -12.48
N MET A 242 12.46 -0.71 -11.87
CA MET A 242 13.07 0.56 -12.27
C MET A 242 14.25 0.97 -11.39
N THR A 243 14.08 0.86 -10.07
CA THR A 243 15.07 1.33 -9.09
C THR A 243 16.37 0.54 -9.16
N GLU A 244 17.49 1.26 -9.15
CA GLU A 244 18.85 0.71 -9.10
C GLU A 244 19.58 1.23 -7.85
N ARG A 245 20.79 0.73 -7.59
CA ARG A 245 21.58 1.09 -6.40
C ARG A 245 21.83 2.60 -6.30
N LYS A 246 22.06 3.25 -7.43
CA LYS A 246 22.43 4.68 -7.49
C LYS A 246 21.24 5.62 -7.32
N GLY A 247 20.03 5.18 -7.63
CA GLY A 247 18.85 6.01 -7.48
C GLY A 247 17.53 5.33 -7.80
N GLY A 248 16.48 5.85 -7.15
CA GLY A 248 15.09 5.45 -7.40
C GLY A 248 14.30 6.60 -8.03
N SER A 249 14.22 7.74 -7.35
CA SER A 249 13.47 8.92 -7.83
C SER A 249 14.18 9.65 -8.97
N ASP A 250 15.52 9.71 -8.95
CA ASP A 250 16.34 10.23 -10.05
C ASP A 250 16.64 9.13 -11.06
N VAL A 251 15.61 8.71 -11.78
CA VAL A 251 15.71 7.65 -12.80
C VAL A 251 16.70 8.03 -13.91
N ALA A 252 16.71 9.31 -14.29
CA ALA A 252 17.52 9.81 -15.41
C ALA A 252 19.03 9.64 -15.19
N ASN A 253 19.52 9.85 -13.97
CA ASN A 253 20.94 9.76 -13.63
C ASN A 253 21.25 8.47 -12.83
N GLY A 254 20.25 7.87 -12.20
CA GLY A 254 20.41 6.70 -11.35
C GLY A 254 20.33 5.36 -12.07
N THR A 255 19.86 5.30 -13.33
CA THR A 255 19.78 4.05 -14.09
C THR A 255 21.08 3.80 -14.83
N GLU A 256 21.75 2.71 -14.47
CA GLU A 256 23.04 2.27 -15.03
C GLU A 256 22.90 1.03 -15.92
N SER A 257 21.75 0.29 -15.84
CA SER A 257 21.51 -0.88 -16.68
C SER A 257 21.63 -0.56 -18.16
N VAL A 258 22.29 -1.45 -18.90
CA VAL A 258 22.51 -1.33 -20.34
C VAL A 258 21.76 -2.41 -21.11
N ALA A 259 21.39 -2.09 -22.34
CA ALA A 259 20.72 -2.98 -23.28
C ALA A 259 21.60 -3.11 -24.55
N ARG A 260 22.00 -4.35 -24.88
CA ARG A 260 22.73 -4.68 -26.11
C ARG A 260 21.77 -5.26 -27.11
N GLU A 261 21.69 -4.66 -28.28
CA GLU A 261 20.88 -5.19 -29.38
C GLU A 261 21.44 -6.50 -29.90
N GLN A 262 20.55 -7.42 -30.23
CA GLN A 262 20.87 -8.73 -30.79
C GLN A 262 20.50 -8.77 -32.27
N PRO A 263 21.13 -9.66 -33.10
CA PRO A 263 20.87 -9.75 -34.54
C PRO A 263 19.39 -10.01 -34.90
N ASN A 264 18.61 -10.56 -33.96
CA ASN A 264 17.19 -10.86 -34.16
C ASN A 264 16.27 -9.69 -33.75
N GLY A 265 16.82 -8.52 -33.42
CA GLY A 265 16.07 -7.33 -32.98
C GLY A 265 15.60 -7.36 -31.54
N THR A 266 15.96 -8.39 -30.75
CA THR A 266 15.79 -8.40 -29.30
C THR A 266 16.96 -7.72 -28.60
N TYR A 267 16.92 -7.59 -27.29
CA TYR A 267 17.99 -7.00 -26.48
C TYR A 267 18.39 -7.93 -25.35
N CYS A 268 19.67 -7.92 -24.97
CA CYS A 268 20.16 -8.49 -23.74
C CYS A 268 20.43 -7.38 -22.75
N LEU A 269 19.80 -7.47 -21.55
CA LEU A 269 19.94 -6.48 -20.48
C LEU A 269 21.01 -6.91 -19.48
N TYR A 270 21.81 -5.93 -19.03
CA TYR A 270 22.87 -6.10 -18.04
C TYR A 270 22.76 -4.98 -17.00
N GLY A 271 22.78 -5.31 -15.72
CA GLY A 271 22.74 -4.31 -14.65
C GLY A 271 22.16 -4.83 -13.34
N PHE A 272 22.10 -3.94 -12.35
CA PHE A 272 21.68 -4.27 -11.01
C PHE A 272 20.35 -3.58 -10.67
N LYS A 273 19.31 -4.34 -10.37
CA LYS A 273 18.03 -3.82 -9.87
C LYS A 273 17.95 -3.97 -8.36
N TRP A 274 17.36 -2.97 -7.67
CA TRP A 274 17.54 -2.82 -6.23
C TRP A 274 16.31 -3.10 -5.37
N PHE A 275 15.14 -2.58 -5.71
CA PHE A 275 13.86 -2.83 -5.04
C PHE A 275 12.90 -3.49 -6.01
N THR A 276 13.16 -4.74 -6.34
CA THR A 276 12.35 -5.48 -7.31
C THR A 276 11.25 -6.26 -6.59
N SER A 277 10.14 -5.57 -6.31
CA SER A 277 8.95 -6.19 -5.73
C SER A 277 8.23 -7.07 -6.76
N ALA A 278 7.46 -8.04 -6.26
CA ALA A 278 6.88 -9.11 -7.06
C ALA A 278 7.94 -9.81 -7.94
N THR A 279 9.05 -10.20 -7.31
CA THR A 279 10.14 -10.90 -8.00
C THR A 279 9.68 -12.24 -8.58
N ASP A 280 8.59 -12.79 -8.08
CA ASP A 280 7.91 -14.00 -8.54
C ASP A 280 6.91 -13.76 -9.69
N SER A 281 6.82 -12.53 -10.22
CA SER A 281 5.94 -12.18 -11.33
C SER A 281 6.32 -12.91 -12.64
N ASP A 282 5.37 -12.95 -13.57
CA ASP A 282 5.54 -13.63 -14.86
C ASP A 282 6.33 -12.75 -15.86
N MET A 283 6.16 -11.45 -15.76
CA MET A 283 6.85 -10.46 -16.60
C MET A 283 7.24 -9.21 -15.82
N THR A 284 8.01 -8.34 -16.45
CA THR A 284 8.30 -7.01 -15.90
C THR A 284 8.48 -5.97 -16.99
N LEU A 285 8.24 -4.71 -16.62
CA LEU A 285 8.68 -3.54 -17.35
C LEU A 285 9.90 -2.93 -16.65
N THR A 286 10.92 -2.59 -17.41
CA THR A 286 12.18 -2.03 -16.88
C THR A 286 12.80 -1.01 -17.83
N LEU A 287 13.66 -0.14 -17.29
CA LEU A 287 14.41 0.84 -18.05
C LEU A 287 15.87 0.39 -18.20
N ALA A 288 16.44 0.66 -19.37
CA ALA A 288 17.86 0.49 -19.62
C ALA A 288 18.35 1.47 -20.70
N ARG A 289 19.68 1.68 -20.77
CA ARG A 289 20.36 2.51 -21.76
C ARG A 289 20.79 1.62 -22.93
N ILE A 290 20.42 2.00 -24.13
CA ILE A 290 20.89 1.29 -25.32
C ILE A 290 22.37 1.58 -25.49
N MET A 291 23.18 0.53 -25.65
CA MET A 291 24.62 0.60 -25.93
C MET A 291 24.83 0.52 -27.43
N ASP A 292 25.58 1.49 -27.98
CA ASP A 292 25.96 1.49 -29.38
C ASP A 292 27.05 0.43 -29.71
N ALA A 293 27.41 0.30 -30.98
CA ALA A 293 28.39 -0.67 -31.43
C ALA A 293 29.83 -0.39 -30.88
N GLN A 294 30.07 0.84 -30.39
CA GLN A 294 31.33 1.25 -29.80
C GLN A 294 31.35 1.11 -28.27
N GLY A 295 30.25 0.68 -27.67
CA GLY A 295 30.13 0.50 -26.24
C GLY A 295 29.70 1.78 -25.46
N HIS A 296 29.32 2.85 -26.16
CA HIS A 296 28.86 4.06 -25.51
C HIS A 296 27.35 4.01 -25.20
N VAL A 297 26.94 4.79 -24.20
CA VAL A 297 25.54 4.96 -23.81
C VAL A 297 25.20 6.44 -23.65
N GLU A 298 24.02 6.86 -24.09
CA GLU A 298 23.54 8.23 -23.87
C GLU A 298 23.14 8.41 -22.40
N GLN A 299 23.54 9.54 -21.79
CA GLN A 299 23.21 9.88 -20.40
C GLN A 299 21.90 10.66 -20.30
N GLY A 300 21.38 10.81 -19.07
CA GLY A 300 20.12 11.50 -18.82
C GLY A 300 18.89 10.69 -19.24
N SER A 301 17.74 11.36 -19.26
CA SER A 301 16.45 10.71 -19.57
C SER A 301 16.31 10.28 -21.03
N ARG A 302 17.01 10.96 -21.95
CA ARG A 302 16.97 10.63 -23.38
C ARG A 302 17.71 9.32 -23.72
N GLY A 303 18.67 8.90 -22.88
CA GLY A 303 19.33 7.63 -23.05
C GLY A 303 18.52 6.43 -22.57
N LEU A 304 17.34 6.63 -21.95
CA LEU A 304 16.55 5.57 -21.36
C LEU A 304 15.42 5.12 -22.29
N SER A 305 15.40 3.84 -22.58
CA SER A 305 14.32 3.15 -23.30
C SER A 305 13.60 2.17 -22.37
N LEU A 306 12.33 1.88 -22.70
CA LEU A 306 11.48 0.95 -21.94
C LEU A 306 11.54 -0.43 -22.58
N PHE A 307 11.75 -1.43 -21.74
CA PHE A 307 11.83 -2.82 -22.12
C PHE A 307 10.80 -3.68 -21.41
N PHE A 308 10.28 -4.63 -22.14
CA PHE A 308 9.45 -5.74 -21.67
C PHE A 308 10.30 -7.01 -21.66
N LEU A 309 10.21 -7.81 -20.60
CA LEU A 309 10.77 -9.14 -20.54
C LEU A 309 9.87 -10.11 -19.77
N GLU A 310 9.83 -11.36 -20.20
CA GLU A 310 9.30 -12.47 -19.40
C GLU A 310 10.38 -12.88 -18.39
N VAL A 311 9.98 -13.05 -17.12
CA VAL A 311 10.94 -13.34 -16.01
C VAL A 311 11.55 -14.73 -16.16
N ARG A 312 10.84 -15.64 -16.81
CA ARG A 312 11.30 -17.01 -17.08
C ARG A 312 11.26 -17.29 -18.57
N ASP A 313 12.19 -18.13 -19.00
CA ASP A 313 12.22 -18.68 -20.35
C ASP A 313 11.16 -19.79 -20.56
N LYS A 314 11.15 -20.40 -21.72
CA LYS A 314 10.21 -21.48 -22.08
C LYS A 314 10.42 -22.77 -21.29
N GLU A 315 11.61 -22.98 -20.77
CA GLU A 315 12.00 -24.09 -19.90
C GLU A 315 11.69 -23.83 -18.43
N GLY A 316 11.17 -22.65 -18.10
CA GLY A 316 10.83 -22.23 -16.73
C GLY A 316 12.03 -21.75 -15.90
N LYS A 317 13.20 -21.60 -16.50
CA LYS A 317 14.38 -21.04 -15.85
C LYS A 317 14.34 -19.52 -15.86
N LEU A 318 15.02 -18.89 -14.89
CA LEU A 318 15.16 -17.43 -14.86
C LEU A 318 15.90 -16.95 -16.13
N ASN A 319 15.32 -15.95 -16.76
CA ASN A 319 15.76 -15.39 -18.05
C ASN A 319 16.97 -14.45 -17.84
N GLY A 320 18.17 -14.99 -17.69
CA GLY A 320 19.38 -14.20 -17.45
C GLY A 320 19.28 -13.32 -16.19
N ILE A 321 18.59 -13.80 -15.18
CA ILE A 321 18.34 -13.09 -13.92
C ILE A 321 18.94 -13.92 -12.79
N GLU A 322 19.72 -13.27 -11.93
CA GLU A 322 20.19 -13.85 -10.68
C GLU A 322 19.58 -13.09 -9.51
N VAL A 323 18.95 -13.81 -8.57
CA VAL A 323 18.45 -13.23 -7.33
C VAL A 323 19.58 -13.19 -6.32
N GLN A 324 20.00 -11.98 -5.92
CA GLN A 324 21.11 -11.83 -4.98
C GLN A 324 20.66 -12.02 -3.53
N ARG A 325 19.52 -11.48 -3.16
CA ARG A 325 18.84 -11.70 -1.88
C ARG A 325 17.42 -11.17 -1.90
N LEU A 326 16.58 -11.62 -0.97
CA LEU A 326 15.35 -10.94 -0.57
C LEU A 326 15.65 -9.89 0.52
N LYS A 327 14.96 -8.77 0.46
CA LYS A 327 15.14 -7.68 1.44
C LYS A 327 14.30 -7.91 2.69
N GLU A 328 14.92 -7.77 3.84
CA GLU A 328 14.21 -7.63 5.11
C GLU A 328 13.53 -6.26 5.16
N LYS A 329 12.27 -6.22 5.58
CA LYS A 329 11.44 -5.01 5.52
C LYS A 329 10.69 -4.79 6.84
N LEU A 330 10.37 -3.53 7.14
CA LEU A 330 9.55 -3.15 8.28
C LEU A 330 8.15 -3.79 8.19
N GLY A 331 7.50 -3.59 7.06
CA GLY A 331 6.20 -4.15 6.66
C GLY A 331 6.27 -4.73 5.26
N THR A 332 5.12 -5.04 4.67
CA THR A 332 5.00 -5.66 3.34
C THR A 332 5.85 -6.94 3.20
N ARG A 333 5.97 -7.68 4.29
CA ARG A 333 6.86 -8.85 4.38
C ARG A 333 6.41 -9.98 3.48
N GLN A 334 5.13 -10.04 3.17
CA GLN A 334 4.48 -11.02 2.30
C GLN A 334 4.96 -10.93 0.84
N VAL A 335 5.36 -9.73 0.41
CA VAL A 335 5.79 -9.47 -0.97
C VAL A 335 7.26 -9.80 -1.15
N PRO A 336 7.65 -10.72 -2.05
CA PRO A 336 9.05 -10.92 -2.37
C PRO A 336 9.62 -9.65 -3.03
N THR A 337 10.64 -9.07 -2.40
CA THR A 337 11.34 -7.88 -2.89
C THR A 337 12.83 -8.17 -2.90
N ALA A 338 13.43 -8.21 -4.08
CA ALA A 338 14.80 -8.68 -4.27
C ALA A 338 15.76 -7.59 -4.75
N GLU A 339 17.05 -7.91 -4.59
CA GLU A 339 18.15 -7.36 -5.38
C GLU A 339 18.43 -8.33 -6.50
N LEU A 340 18.45 -7.84 -7.75
CA LEU A 340 18.66 -8.68 -8.93
C LEU A 340 19.89 -8.23 -9.70
N LEU A 341 20.67 -9.20 -10.19
CA LEU A 341 21.61 -9.00 -11.27
C LEU A 341 20.93 -9.48 -12.58
N LEU A 342 20.87 -8.59 -13.55
CA LEU A 342 20.56 -8.94 -14.94
C LEU A 342 21.86 -9.23 -15.66
N ASP A 343 22.03 -10.45 -16.15
CA ASP A 343 23.21 -10.89 -16.88
C ASP A 343 22.79 -11.56 -18.20
N GLY A 344 22.54 -10.73 -19.21
CA GLY A 344 22.05 -11.17 -20.48
C GLY A 344 20.54 -11.44 -20.54
N ALA A 345 19.74 -10.81 -19.66
CA ALA A 345 18.28 -10.99 -19.63
C ALA A 345 17.66 -10.56 -20.97
N GLN A 346 17.00 -11.50 -21.65
CA GLN A 346 16.39 -11.25 -22.96
C GLN A 346 15.13 -10.39 -22.83
N ALA A 347 15.06 -9.33 -23.64
CA ALA A 347 14.01 -8.34 -23.57
C ALA A 347 13.64 -7.79 -24.94
N HIS A 348 12.44 -7.20 -25.01
CA HIS A 348 11.95 -6.46 -26.16
C HIS A 348 11.86 -4.97 -25.81
N ARG A 349 12.43 -4.12 -26.66
CA ARG A 349 12.22 -2.67 -26.56
C ARG A 349 10.78 -2.35 -26.97
N ILE A 350 10.04 -1.67 -26.12
CA ILE A 350 8.62 -1.35 -26.35
C ILE A 350 8.33 0.15 -26.46
N SER A 351 9.29 1.01 -26.13
CA SER A 351 9.20 2.45 -26.41
C SER A 351 10.03 2.82 -27.63
N ALA A 352 9.75 3.98 -28.22
CA ALA A 352 10.73 4.63 -29.07
C ALA A 352 12.03 4.89 -28.26
N GLU A 353 13.18 4.92 -28.94
CA GLU A 353 14.46 5.15 -28.31
C GLU A 353 14.45 6.50 -27.57
N GLY A 354 15.01 6.51 -26.35
CA GLY A 354 15.06 7.68 -25.50
C GLY A 354 13.69 8.15 -24.94
N ARG A 355 12.63 7.39 -25.15
CA ARG A 355 11.26 7.71 -24.67
C ARG A 355 10.80 6.84 -23.49
N GLY A 356 11.71 6.07 -22.90
CA GLY A 356 11.36 5.14 -21.83
C GLY A 356 10.71 5.78 -20.61
N VAL A 357 11.25 6.92 -20.14
CA VAL A 357 10.71 7.65 -18.99
C VAL A 357 9.31 8.19 -19.28
N ALA A 358 9.08 8.72 -20.48
CA ALA A 358 7.75 9.21 -20.85
C ALA A 358 6.72 8.07 -20.96
N SER A 359 7.13 6.91 -21.49
CA SER A 359 6.26 5.75 -21.66
C SER A 359 5.88 5.12 -20.32
N ILE A 360 6.82 5.00 -19.37
CA ILE A 360 6.57 4.40 -18.07
C ILE A 360 5.74 5.31 -17.13
N ALA A 361 5.60 6.60 -17.42
CA ALA A 361 4.82 7.53 -16.62
C ALA A 361 3.35 7.11 -16.44
N ASN A 362 2.76 6.44 -17.42
CA ASN A 362 1.41 5.88 -17.33
C ASN A 362 1.30 4.83 -16.23
N MET A 363 2.33 4.00 -16.05
CA MET A 363 2.40 3.02 -14.96
C MET A 363 2.39 3.71 -13.60
N LEU A 364 3.19 4.78 -13.44
CA LEU A 364 3.28 5.52 -12.18
C LEU A 364 1.94 6.17 -11.80
N THR A 365 1.14 6.60 -12.78
CA THR A 365 -0.21 7.11 -12.51
C THR A 365 -1.09 6.04 -11.87
N ILE A 366 -1.13 4.85 -12.45
CA ILE A 366 -1.93 3.72 -11.95
C ILE A 366 -1.44 3.25 -10.58
N THR A 367 -0.13 3.04 -10.41
CA THR A 367 0.42 2.56 -9.13
C THR A 367 0.23 3.56 -7.99
N ARG A 368 0.24 4.87 -8.28
CA ARG A 368 -0.13 5.92 -7.30
C ARG A 368 -1.60 5.82 -6.89
N ILE A 369 -2.50 5.54 -7.82
CA ILE A 369 -3.93 5.33 -7.49
C ILE A 369 -4.10 4.09 -6.61
N HIS A 370 -3.43 2.98 -6.93
CA HIS A 370 -3.41 1.80 -6.07
C HIS A 370 -2.86 2.08 -4.66
N ASN A 371 -1.88 2.97 -4.55
CA ASN A 371 -1.38 3.44 -3.25
C ASN A 371 -2.48 4.17 -2.46
N VAL A 372 -3.28 5.02 -3.11
CA VAL A 372 -4.43 5.70 -2.49
C VAL A 372 -5.50 4.69 -2.07
N ILE A 373 -5.78 3.67 -2.91
CA ILE A 373 -6.70 2.57 -2.56
C ILE A 373 -6.26 1.90 -1.25
N SER A 374 -5.00 1.49 -1.17
CA SER A 374 -4.46 0.82 0.01
C SER A 374 -4.52 1.71 1.26
N ALA A 375 -4.21 3.00 1.12
CA ALA A 375 -4.28 3.97 2.21
C ALA A 375 -5.71 4.12 2.75
N VAL A 376 -6.68 4.35 1.87
CA VAL A 376 -8.08 4.58 2.24
C VAL A 376 -8.72 3.31 2.80
N ALA A 377 -8.44 2.17 2.19
CA ALA A 377 -8.94 0.87 2.63
C ALA A 377 -8.38 0.47 4.01
N GLY A 378 -7.09 0.70 4.25
CA GLY A 378 -6.46 0.47 5.56
C GLY A 378 -7.05 1.34 6.67
N MET A 379 -7.27 2.63 6.39
CA MET A 379 -7.97 3.53 7.32
C MET A 379 -9.38 3.03 7.64
N ARG A 380 -10.15 2.63 6.63
CA ARG A 380 -11.50 2.08 6.83
C ARG A 380 -11.48 0.82 7.68
N ARG A 381 -10.55 -0.10 7.41
CA ARG A 381 -10.43 -1.36 8.14
C ARG A 381 -10.19 -1.13 9.62
N ILE A 382 -9.22 -0.30 9.99
CA ILE A 382 -8.90 -0.07 11.40
C ILE A 382 -10.06 0.60 12.15
N ILE A 383 -10.78 1.53 11.51
CA ILE A 383 -11.96 2.19 12.11
C ILE A 383 -13.09 1.17 12.32
N ASN A 384 -13.37 0.31 11.34
CA ASN A 384 -14.43 -0.69 11.47
C ASN A 384 -14.13 -1.68 12.62
N LEU A 385 -12.89 -2.16 12.71
CA LEU A 385 -12.44 -3.02 13.81
C LEU A 385 -12.52 -2.31 15.17
N ALA A 386 -12.09 -1.04 15.25
CA ALA A 386 -12.14 -0.25 16.48
C ALA A 386 -13.60 -0.01 16.93
N ARG A 387 -14.51 0.27 16.01
CA ARG A 387 -15.94 0.44 16.30
C ARG A 387 -16.58 -0.84 16.81
N GLU A 388 -16.26 -1.95 16.16
CA GLU A 388 -16.77 -3.26 16.54
C GLU A 388 -16.25 -3.66 17.93
N TYR A 389 -14.95 -3.48 18.19
CA TYR A 389 -14.35 -3.71 19.50
C TYR A 389 -14.98 -2.81 20.59
N ALA A 390 -15.20 -1.53 20.31
CA ALA A 390 -15.82 -0.58 21.22
C ALA A 390 -17.26 -0.95 21.59
N SER A 391 -17.95 -1.73 20.77
CA SER A 391 -19.30 -2.22 21.04
C SER A 391 -19.35 -3.45 21.96
N LYS A 392 -18.20 -4.07 22.23
CA LYS A 392 -18.08 -5.31 23.04
C LYS A 392 -17.30 -5.10 24.32
N ARG A 393 -16.23 -4.30 24.29
CA ARG A 393 -15.33 -4.09 25.42
C ARG A 393 -15.91 -3.14 26.46
N VAL A 394 -15.99 -3.61 27.70
CA VAL A 394 -16.39 -2.80 28.86
C VAL A 394 -15.14 -2.32 29.59
N VAL A 395 -15.04 -1.00 29.87
CA VAL A 395 -14.01 -0.36 30.67
C VAL A 395 -14.65 0.73 31.53
N PHE A 396 -14.18 0.89 32.77
CA PHE A 396 -14.75 1.84 33.73
C PHE A 396 -16.28 1.73 33.87
N GLY A 397 -16.80 0.48 33.83
CA GLY A 397 -18.22 0.18 34.02
C GLY A 397 -19.13 0.47 32.82
N LYS A 398 -18.59 0.85 31.65
CA LYS A 398 -19.35 1.15 30.42
C LYS A 398 -18.68 0.52 29.20
N LEU A 399 -19.44 0.32 28.13
CA LEU A 399 -18.87 -0.01 26.83
C LEU A 399 -17.98 1.13 26.34
N ILE A 400 -16.89 0.81 25.63
CA ILE A 400 -15.98 1.85 25.11
C ILE A 400 -16.75 2.85 24.25
N LYS A 401 -17.71 2.40 23.42
CA LYS A 401 -18.57 3.26 22.58
C LYS A 401 -19.40 4.29 23.37
N ASP A 402 -19.58 4.09 24.66
CA ASP A 402 -20.38 4.99 25.52
C ASP A 402 -19.50 6.06 26.21
N HIS A 403 -18.20 6.10 25.91
CA HIS A 403 -17.27 7.11 26.39
C HIS A 403 -17.15 8.27 25.37
N PRO A 404 -17.59 9.50 25.69
CA PRO A 404 -17.64 10.60 24.73
C PRO A 404 -16.29 10.93 24.09
N LEU A 405 -15.18 10.88 24.86
CA LEU A 405 -13.84 11.18 24.35
C LEU A 405 -13.41 10.17 23.29
N HIS A 406 -13.66 8.87 23.52
CA HIS A 406 -13.39 7.83 22.53
C HIS A 406 -14.20 8.04 21.25
N MET A 407 -15.49 8.34 21.39
CA MET A 407 -16.35 8.60 20.23
C MET A 407 -15.94 9.83 19.44
N GLN A 408 -15.43 10.87 20.10
CA GLN A 408 -14.85 12.04 19.43
C GLN A 408 -13.63 11.67 18.60
N THR A 409 -12.73 10.83 19.13
CA THR A 409 -11.57 10.32 18.40
C THR A 409 -12.01 9.54 17.17
N VAL A 410 -12.89 8.55 17.32
CA VAL A 410 -13.40 7.74 16.19
C VAL A 410 -14.11 8.61 15.14
N ALA A 411 -14.89 9.62 15.58
CA ALA A 411 -15.56 10.53 14.65
C ALA A 411 -14.58 11.35 13.82
N ARG A 412 -13.46 11.81 14.41
CA ARG A 412 -12.39 12.51 13.68
C ARG A 412 -11.77 11.59 12.61
N LEU A 413 -11.40 10.36 12.99
CA LEU A 413 -10.84 9.38 12.05
C LEU A 413 -11.82 9.08 10.91
N GLU A 414 -13.11 8.97 11.22
CA GLU A 414 -14.17 8.73 10.23
C GLU A 414 -14.26 9.87 9.21
N VAL A 415 -14.23 11.14 9.65
CA VAL A 415 -14.28 12.31 8.75
C VAL A 415 -13.08 12.33 7.81
N GLU A 416 -11.88 12.12 8.34
CA GLU A 416 -10.65 12.08 7.52
C GLU A 416 -10.70 10.96 6.47
N THR A 417 -11.13 9.77 6.89
CA THR A 417 -11.23 8.60 6.00
C THR A 417 -12.27 8.81 4.90
N ARG A 418 -13.42 9.41 5.22
CA ARG A 418 -14.46 9.73 4.21
C ARG A 418 -13.97 10.76 3.21
N GLY A 419 -13.25 11.78 3.65
CA GLY A 419 -12.64 12.77 2.76
C GLY A 419 -11.64 12.12 1.79
N ALA A 420 -10.77 11.25 2.29
CA ALA A 420 -9.82 10.48 1.48
C ALA A 420 -10.52 9.52 0.51
N PHE A 421 -11.61 8.86 0.93
CA PHE A 421 -12.43 8.00 0.08
C PHE A 421 -13.07 8.77 -1.08
N LEU A 422 -13.65 9.94 -0.84
CA LEU A 422 -14.25 10.76 -1.91
C LEU A 422 -13.19 11.21 -2.93
N MET A 423 -11.98 11.56 -2.46
CA MET A 423 -10.87 11.90 -3.36
C MET A 423 -10.44 10.70 -4.21
N LEU A 424 -10.36 9.50 -3.63
CA LEU A 424 -10.07 8.26 -4.35
C LEU A 424 -11.11 8.01 -5.45
N MET A 425 -12.39 8.08 -5.10
CA MET A 425 -13.46 7.77 -6.04
C MET A 425 -13.58 8.80 -7.15
N GLU A 426 -13.28 10.07 -6.88
CA GLU A 426 -13.21 11.10 -7.92
C GLU A 426 -12.06 10.85 -8.91
N ILE A 427 -10.89 10.46 -8.41
CA ILE A 427 -9.76 10.07 -9.28
C ILE A 427 -10.11 8.85 -10.13
N ALA A 428 -10.82 7.86 -9.56
CA ALA A 428 -11.29 6.70 -10.31
C ALA A 428 -12.27 7.08 -11.44
N ARG A 429 -13.18 8.03 -11.17
CA ARG A 429 -14.13 8.58 -12.16
C ARG A 429 -13.38 9.30 -13.28
N LEU A 430 -12.46 10.18 -12.92
CA LEU A 430 -11.65 10.94 -13.88
C LEU A 430 -10.78 10.02 -14.75
N LEU A 431 -10.18 8.98 -14.16
CA LEU A 431 -9.41 7.98 -14.90
C LEU A 431 -10.29 7.22 -15.89
N GLY A 432 -11.49 6.82 -15.47
CA GLY A 432 -12.45 6.15 -16.37
C GLY A 432 -12.86 7.02 -17.56
N LEU A 433 -13.06 8.32 -17.34
CA LEU A 433 -13.36 9.28 -18.42
C LEU A 433 -12.16 9.45 -19.38
N ASP A 434 -10.93 9.56 -18.85
CA ASP A 434 -9.71 9.63 -19.69
C ASP A 434 -9.57 8.39 -20.57
N GLU A 435 -9.73 7.21 -20.00
CA GLU A 435 -9.56 5.94 -20.70
C GLU A 435 -10.61 5.68 -21.78
N THR A 436 -11.81 6.22 -21.61
CA THR A 436 -12.89 6.15 -22.60
C THR A 436 -12.91 7.33 -23.55
N LYS A 437 -11.95 8.26 -23.43
CA LYS A 437 -11.87 9.48 -24.24
C LYS A 437 -13.09 10.39 -24.10
N MET A 438 -13.72 10.36 -22.92
CA MET A 438 -14.88 11.19 -22.57
C MET A 438 -14.51 12.37 -21.68
N ALA A 439 -13.26 12.42 -21.19
CA ALA A 439 -12.79 13.48 -20.30
C ALA A 439 -12.67 14.82 -21.05
N SER A 440 -13.19 15.88 -20.47
CA SER A 440 -12.89 17.26 -20.86
C SER A 440 -11.45 17.62 -20.50
N GLU A 441 -10.90 18.67 -21.11
CA GLU A 441 -9.55 19.18 -20.80
C GLU A 441 -9.42 19.55 -19.31
N GLN A 442 -10.47 20.13 -18.73
CA GLN A 442 -10.52 20.45 -17.31
C GLN A 442 -10.40 19.19 -16.43
N GLU A 443 -11.09 18.09 -16.79
CA GLU A 443 -11.03 16.83 -16.05
C GLU A 443 -9.67 16.15 -16.19
N LEU A 444 -9.01 16.24 -17.34
CA LEU A 444 -7.63 15.79 -17.54
C LEU A 444 -6.65 16.58 -16.65
N HIS A 445 -6.83 17.89 -16.55
CA HIS A 445 -6.04 18.72 -15.64
C HIS A 445 -6.27 18.35 -14.18
N LEU A 446 -7.52 18.07 -13.77
CA LEU A 446 -7.84 17.61 -12.43
C LEU A 446 -7.20 16.25 -12.14
N LEU A 447 -7.32 15.27 -13.03
CA LEU A 447 -6.67 13.96 -12.86
C LEU A 447 -5.16 14.09 -12.68
N ARG A 448 -4.53 14.92 -13.51
CA ARG A 448 -3.08 15.16 -13.46
C ARG A 448 -2.62 15.80 -12.15
N LEU A 449 -3.41 16.70 -11.57
CA LEU A 449 -3.12 17.35 -10.30
C LEU A 449 -3.45 16.46 -9.10
N LEU A 450 -4.65 15.86 -9.10
CA LEU A 450 -5.16 15.13 -7.94
C LEU A 450 -4.39 13.83 -7.67
N THR A 451 -3.91 13.14 -8.69
CA THR A 451 -3.21 11.84 -8.50
C THR A 451 -1.98 11.97 -7.59
N PRO A 452 -0.99 12.84 -7.82
CA PRO A 452 0.14 13.00 -6.92
C PRO A 452 -0.27 13.58 -5.56
N VAL A 453 -1.24 14.51 -5.51
CA VAL A 453 -1.73 15.12 -4.26
C VAL A 453 -2.41 14.06 -3.39
N ALA A 454 -3.30 13.25 -3.96
CA ALA A 454 -3.97 12.20 -3.21
C ALA A 454 -2.97 11.19 -2.63
N LYS A 455 -2.00 10.74 -3.44
CA LYS A 455 -0.99 9.79 -2.98
C LYS A 455 -0.16 10.34 -1.81
N LEU A 456 0.38 11.56 -1.93
CA LEU A 456 1.21 12.13 -0.87
C LEU A 456 0.41 12.40 0.42
N TYR A 457 -0.84 12.83 0.27
CA TYR A 457 -1.70 13.21 1.40
C TYR A 457 -2.27 11.98 2.12
N THR A 458 -2.93 11.07 1.38
CA THR A 458 -3.56 9.89 1.99
C THR A 458 -2.54 8.92 2.59
N GLY A 459 -1.32 8.84 2.04
CA GLY A 459 -0.24 8.06 2.65
C GLY A 459 0.12 8.56 4.05
N LYS A 460 0.13 9.88 4.28
CA LYS A 460 0.34 10.46 5.62
C LYS A 460 -0.85 10.26 6.52
N GLN A 461 -2.07 10.46 6.00
CA GLN A 461 -3.30 10.22 6.76
C GLN A 461 -3.41 8.76 7.20
N ALA A 462 -3.08 7.79 6.34
CA ALA A 462 -3.16 6.37 6.66
C ALA A 462 -2.30 6.03 7.88
N ILE A 463 -1.07 6.53 7.96
CA ILE A 463 -0.20 6.32 9.12
C ILE A 463 -0.84 6.90 10.40
N ALA A 464 -1.33 8.14 10.34
CA ALA A 464 -1.92 8.80 11.51
C ALA A 464 -3.22 8.11 11.96
N VAL A 465 -4.13 7.82 11.02
CA VAL A 465 -5.43 7.19 11.32
C VAL A 465 -5.25 5.77 11.84
N ILE A 466 -4.34 4.98 11.23
CA ILE A 466 -4.09 3.60 11.66
C ILE A 466 -3.41 3.59 13.03
N SER A 467 -2.44 4.47 13.27
CA SER A 467 -1.76 4.59 14.58
C SER A 467 -2.77 4.91 15.69
N GLU A 468 -3.60 5.93 15.51
CA GLU A 468 -4.66 6.29 16.46
C GLU A 468 -5.69 5.15 16.61
N GLY A 469 -5.99 4.46 15.50
CA GLY A 469 -6.87 3.29 15.49
C GLY A 469 -6.34 2.14 16.34
N LEU A 470 -5.02 1.89 16.36
CA LEU A 470 -4.40 0.89 17.23
C LEU A 470 -4.58 1.24 18.71
N GLU A 471 -4.48 2.54 19.07
CA GLU A 471 -4.71 3.00 20.44
C GLU A 471 -6.11 2.67 20.94
N CYS A 472 -7.10 2.60 20.05
CA CYS A 472 -8.49 2.23 20.40
C CYS A 472 -8.62 0.82 21.00
N PHE A 473 -7.64 -0.07 20.80
CA PHE A 473 -7.59 -1.42 21.36
C PHE A 473 -6.77 -1.51 22.65
N GLY A 474 -6.17 -0.40 23.12
CA GLY A 474 -5.24 -0.42 24.24
C GLY A 474 -4.05 -1.33 23.96
N GLY A 475 -3.62 -2.12 24.95
CA GLY A 475 -2.46 -3.02 24.80
C GLY A 475 -2.57 -4.01 23.64
N GLN A 476 -3.78 -4.46 23.29
CA GLN A 476 -4.00 -5.39 22.18
C GLN A 476 -3.60 -4.79 20.81
N GLY A 477 -3.67 -3.48 20.64
CA GLY A 477 -3.22 -2.80 19.42
C GLY A 477 -1.71 -2.90 19.18
N TYR A 478 -0.92 -3.35 20.18
CA TYR A 478 0.53 -3.51 20.08
C TYR A 478 0.99 -4.97 19.99
N ILE A 479 0.08 -5.91 20.15
CA ILE A 479 0.38 -7.35 20.20
C ILE A 479 0.32 -7.95 18.78
N GLU A 480 1.41 -8.56 18.33
CA GLU A 480 1.56 -9.10 16.97
C GLU A 480 0.51 -10.17 16.64
N ASP A 481 0.18 -11.07 17.58
CA ASP A 481 -0.78 -12.16 17.39
C ASP A 481 -2.21 -11.69 17.04
N THR A 482 -2.50 -10.41 17.29
CA THR A 482 -3.79 -9.81 16.92
C THR A 482 -3.90 -9.49 15.44
N GLY A 483 -2.79 -9.44 14.71
CA GLY A 483 -2.70 -8.95 13.34
C GLY A 483 -2.86 -7.43 13.18
N LEU A 484 -3.17 -6.68 14.26
CA LEU A 484 -3.38 -5.23 14.21
C LEU A 484 -2.11 -4.45 13.88
N PRO A 485 -0.92 -4.73 14.47
CA PRO A 485 0.32 -3.99 14.19
C PRO A 485 0.77 -4.05 12.72
N VAL A 486 0.42 -5.11 11.99
CA VAL A 486 0.72 -5.27 10.56
C VAL A 486 0.19 -4.08 9.75
N ALA A 487 -1.03 -3.62 10.06
CA ALA A 487 -1.65 -2.50 9.36
C ALA A 487 -0.80 -1.21 9.41
N LEU A 488 -0.17 -0.92 10.57
CA LEU A 488 0.70 0.26 10.71
C LEU A 488 2.04 0.05 10.00
N ARG A 489 2.65 -1.13 10.12
CA ARG A 489 3.90 -1.43 9.42
C ARG A 489 3.75 -1.30 7.91
N ASP A 490 2.67 -1.84 7.37
CA ASP A 490 2.39 -1.77 5.94
C ASP A 490 2.03 -0.35 5.48
N ALA A 491 1.32 0.42 6.29
CA ALA A 491 1.01 1.81 5.99
C ALA A 491 2.26 2.71 5.86
N GLN A 492 3.37 2.39 6.54
CA GLN A 492 4.60 3.18 6.46
C GLN A 492 5.16 3.27 5.04
N VAL A 493 5.04 2.22 4.23
CA VAL A 493 5.57 2.22 2.87
C VAL A 493 4.78 3.13 1.93
N LEU A 494 3.51 3.42 2.25
CA LEU A 494 2.63 4.25 1.42
C LEU A 494 3.12 5.69 1.25
N THR A 495 4.02 6.18 2.11
CA THR A 495 4.68 7.48 1.97
C THR A 495 6.03 7.39 1.27
N ILE A 496 6.53 6.19 0.97
CA ILE A 496 7.90 5.94 0.49
C ILE A 496 7.90 5.57 -0.99
N TRP A 497 7.30 4.43 -1.35
CA TRP A 497 7.28 3.97 -2.74
C TRP A 497 6.40 4.86 -3.65
N GLU A 498 6.53 4.73 -4.97
CA GLU A 498 5.79 5.53 -5.99
C GLU A 498 5.99 7.05 -5.86
N GLY A 499 7.03 7.45 -5.16
CA GLY A 499 7.43 8.83 -4.87
C GLY A 499 7.15 9.23 -3.42
N THR A 500 8.19 9.70 -2.74
CA THR A 500 8.04 10.30 -1.41
C THR A 500 7.24 11.60 -1.48
N THR A 501 6.79 12.10 -0.33
CA THR A 501 6.03 13.36 -0.25
C THR A 501 6.72 14.50 -0.99
N ASN A 502 8.03 14.69 -0.80
CA ASN A 502 8.79 15.78 -1.46
C ASN A 502 8.85 15.58 -2.98
N ILE A 503 9.08 14.35 -3.45
CA ILE A 503 9.11 14.05 -4.89
C ILE A 503 7.76 14.31 -5.55
N LEU A 504 6.67 13.96 -4.89
CA LEU A 504 5.32 14.22 -5.40
C LEU A 504 4.97 15.71 -5.35
N SER A 505 5.46 16.45 -4.36
CA SER A 505 5.34 17.91 -4.32
C SER A 505 6.06 18.56 -5.50
N LEU A 506 7.26 18.07 -5.85
CA LEU A 506 7.97 18.51 -7.06
C LEU A 506 7.20 18.15 -8.35
N ASP A 507 6.54 17.01 -8.38
CA ASP A 507 5.69 16.61 -9.53
C ASP A 507 4.47 17.53 -9.69
N VAL A 508 3.86 17.96 -8.58
CA VAL A 508 2.79 18.97 -8.57
C VAL A 508 3.30 20.30 -9.12
N LEU A 509 4.45 20.79 -8.64
CA LEU A 509 5.06 22.03 -9.14
C LEU A 509 5.38 21.96 -10.64
N ARG A 510 5.91 20.83 -11.10
CA ARG A 510 6.15 20.57 -12.53
C ARG A 510 4.85 20.60 -13.33
N SER A 511 3.77 20.06 -12.79
CA SER A 511 2.44 20.07 -13.41
C SER A 511 1.89 21.49 -13.56
N LEU A 512 2.01 22.29 -12.50
CA LEU A 512 1.63 23.71 -12.50
C LEU A 512 2.40 24.51 -13.56
N THR A 513 3.72 24.32 -13.62
CA THR A 513 4.59 25.02 -14.58
C THR A 513 4.25 24.61 -16.03
N LYS A 514 4.14 23.29 -16.30
CA LYS A 514 3.88 22.78 -17.66
C LYS A 514 2.52 23.20 -18.19
N SER A 515 1.50 23.27 -17.33
CA SER A 515 0.14 23.69 -17.69
C SER A 515 -0.07 25.20 -17.63
N GLN A 516 0.98 25.99 -17.35
CA GLN A 516 0.88 27.45 -17.14
C GLN A 516 -0.22 27.83 -16.13
N GLY A 517 -0.39 26.98 -15.08
CA GLY A 517 -1.37 27.19 -14.02
C GLY A 517 -2.77 26.62 -14.30
N GLN A 518 -3.05 26.07 -15.49
CA GLN A 518 -4.37 25.55 -15.84
C GLN A 518 -4.85 24.43 -14.89
N VAL A 519 -3.97 23.55 -14.42
CA VAL A 519 -4.34 22.52 -13.44
C VAL A 519 -4.85 23.12 -12.13
N LEU A 520 -4.33 24.26 -11.69
CA LEU A 520 -4.81 24.97 -10.50
C LEU A 520 -6.15 25.66 -10.77
N ALA A 521 -6.28 26.30 -11.93
CA ALA A 521 -7.55 26.90 -12.35
C ALA A 521 -8.68 25.87 -12.41
N ALA A 522 -8.42 24.70 -13.01
CA ALA A 522 -9.35 23.57 -13.03
C ALA A 522 -9.76 23.12 -11.63
N PHE A 523 -8.81 23.00 -10.70
CA PHE A 523 -9.08 22.65 -9.31
C PHE A 523 -9.95 23.70 -8.61
N CYS A 524 -9.58 24.98 -8.70
CA CYS A 524 -10.34 26.08 -8.08
C CYS A 524 -11.78 26.13 -8.61
N SER A 525 -11.96 25.98 -9.94
CA SER A 525 -13.28 25.92 -10.56
C SER A 525 -14.12 24.74 -10.05
N GLY A 526 -13.53 23.54 -9.99
CA GLY A 526 -14.21 22.36 -9.47
C GLY A 526 -14.65 22.54 -8.02
N VAL A 527 -13.79 23.07 -7.16
CA VAL A 527 -14.10 23.36 -5.76
C VAL A 527 -15.23 24.41 -5.63
N GLN A 528 -15.22 25.46 -6.46
CA GLN A 528 -16.27 26.48 -6.46
C GLN A 528 -17.64 25.88 -6.83
N VAL A 529 -17.71 25.03 -7.85
CA VAL A 529 -18.94 24.33 -8.23
C VAL A 529 -19.47 23.45 -7.09
N CYS A 530 -18.57 22.65 -6.47
CA CYS A 530 -18.96 21.82 -5.33
C CYS A 530 -19.46 22.66 -4.14
N SER A 531 -18.81 23.77 -3.85
CA SER A 531 -19.19 24.68 -2.77
C SER A 531 -20.57 25.33 -3.01
N LEU A 532 -20.82 25.82 -4.22
CA LEU A 532 -22.11 26.39 -4.60
C LEU A 532 -23.24 25.36 -4.51
N THR A 533 -22.99 24.14 -5.02
CA THR A 533 -23.96 23.05 -4.97
C THR A 533 -24.28 22.66 -3.52
N ALA A 534 -23.26 22.54 -2.66
CA ALA A 534 -23.44 22.25 -1.25
C ALA A 534 -24.23 23.37 -0.54
N THR A 535 -23.94 24.64 -0.83
CA THR A 535 -24.68 25.79 -0.27
C THR A 535 -26.16 25.76 -0.69
N LEU A 536 -26.45 25.47 -1.94
CA LEU A 536 -27.85 25.36 -2.45
C LEU A 536 -28.60 24.20 -1.79
N ILE A 537 -27.95 23.07 -1.55
CA ILE A 537 -28.54 21.91 -0.86
C ILE A 537 -28.83 22.26 0.61
N ILE A 538 -27.89 22.95 1.26
CA ILE A 538 -28.04 23.37 2.68
C ILE A 538 -29.15 24.41 2.83
N GLN A 539 -29.26 25.35 1.91
CA GLN A 539 -30.33 26.37 1.93
C GLN A 539 -31.75 25.79 1.72
N ARG A 540 -31.85 24.63 1.03
CA ARG A 540 -33.13 23.92 0.87
C ARG A 540 -33.52 23.04 2.06
N GLY A 541 -32.58 22.72 2.94
CA GLY A 541 -32.81 21.96 4.16
C GLY A 541 -32.25 22.74 5.37
N SER A 542 -33.06 23.01 6.36
CA SER A 542 -32.73 23.79 7.57
C SER A 542 -31.64 23.09 8.42
N TRP A 543 -30.35 23.30 8.07
CA TRP A 543 -29.21 22.77 8.84
C TRP A 543 -28.21 23.88 9.19
N SER A 544 -27.88 24.02 10.46
CA SER A 544 -27.05 25.08 11.06
C SER A 544 -25.54 24.89 10.98
N TRP A 545 -24.99 24.25 9.93
CA TRP A 545 -23.54 23.92 9.80
C TRP A 545 -22.76 24.85 8.85
N LEU A 546 -23.23 26.07 8.61
CA LEU A 546 -22.63 27.05 7.70
C LEU A 546 -21.16 27.46 8.00
N PRO A 547 -20.62 27.46 9.23
CA PRO A 547 -19.26 27.98 9.49
C PRO A 547 -18.14 27.12 8.89
N ALA A 548 -18.36 25.82 8.66
CA ALA A 548 -17.31 24.93 8.14
C ALA A 548 -16.96 25.19 6.65
N PHE A 549 -17.92 25.72 5.86
CA PHE A 549 -17.73 25.99 4.44
C PHE A 549 -17.07 27.36 4.13
N GLN A 550 -17.11 28.31 5.05
CA GLN A 550 -16.41 29.59 4.88
C GLN A 550 -14.89 29.42 4.89
N ASN A 551 -14.36 28.39 5.55
CA ASN A 551 -12.94 28.07 5.57
C ASN A 551 -12.42 27.55 4.20
N TRP A 552 -13.27 26.99 3.33
CA TRP A 552 -12.86 26.53 1.99
C TRP A 552 -12.53 27.70 1.05
N ASN A 553 -13.30 28.76 1.10
CA ASN A 553 -12.98 29.99 0.33
C ASN A 553 -11.67 30.65 0.81
N LEU A 554 -11.38 30.57 2.12
CA LEU A 554 -10.09 30.97 2.68
C LEU A 554 -8.96 30.05 2.22
N LEU A 555 -9.17 28.74 2.15
CA LEU A 555 -8.18 27.78 1.66
C LEU A 555 -7.89 28.00 0.16
N CYS A 556 -8.92 28.22 -0.66
CA CYS A 556 -8.75 28.56 -2.09
C CYS A 556 -8.04 29.91 -2.28
N SER A 557 -8.34 30.90 -1.43
CA SER A 557 -7.68 32.20 -1.44
C SER A 557 -6.21 32.10 -0.98
N TYR A 558 -5.95 31.24 0.01
CA TYR A 558 -4.61 30.93 0.49
C TYR A 558 -3.77 30.20 -0.57
N PHE A 559 -4.35 29.22 -1.27
CA PHE A 559 -3.71 28.56 -2.42
C PHE A 559 -3.49 29.54 -3.60
N ARG A 560 -4.39 30.48 -3.85
CA ARG A 560 -4.18 31.54 -4.83
C ARG A 560 -3.03 32.47 -4.45
N MET A 561 -2.95 32.89 -3.18
CA MET A 561 -1.83 33.70 -2.68
C MET A 561 -0.50 32.93 -2.71
N LEU A 562 -0.51 31.64 -2.37
CA LEU A 562 0.68 30.80 -2.49
C LEU A 562 1.11 30.60 -3.94
N SER A 563 0.17 30.46 -4.88
CA SER A 563 0.50 30.29 -6.30
C SER A 563 1.07 31.58 -6.92
N THR A 564 0.55 32.75 -6.55
CA THR A 564 1.09 34.04 -6.99
C THR A 564 2.41 34.36 -6.29
N GLY A 565 2.54 34.05 -5.00
CA GLY A 565 3.79 34.21 -4.24
C GLY A 565 4.88 33.21 -4.69
N LEU A 566 4.52 31.96 -4.96
CA LEU A 566 5.44 30.93 -5.49
C LEU A 566 5.87 31.26 -6.94
N ALA A 567 4.98 31.76 -7.79
CA ALA A 567 5.31 32.16 -9.15
C ALA A 567 6.28 33.35 -9.17
N SER A 568 6.14 34.31 -8.25
CA SER A 568 7.09 35.39 -8.08
C SER A 568 8.42 34.92 -7.48
N SER A 569 8.38 34.10 -6.43
CA SER A 569 9.58 33.53 -5.79
C SER A 569 10.35 32.56 -6.69
N LEU A 570 9.65 31.79 -7.54
CA LEU A 570 10.30 30.92 -8.54
C LEU A 570 10.94 31.75 -9.68
N LYS A 571 10.40 32.91 -10.02
CA LYS A 571 11.05 33.87 -10.96
C LYS A 571 12.29 34.51 -10.34
N GLU A 572 12.30 34.73 -9.02
CA GLU A 572 13.45 35.29 -8.29
C GLU A 572 14.52 34.23 -7.98
N LEU A 573 14.14 32.96 -7.77
CA LEU A 573 15.03 31.83 -7.49
C LEU A 573 15.55 31.11 -8.75
N ALA A 574 15.16 31.55 -9.96
CA ALA A 574 15.75 31.14 -11.22
C ALA A 574 16.90 32.05 -11.59
N PRO A 575 18.16 31.77 -11.19
CA PRO A 575 19.31 32.44 -11.76
C PRO A 575 19.34 32.10 -13.25
N ARG A 576 19.59 33.09 -14.04
CA ARG A 576 19.70 33.02 -15.51
C ARG A 576 20.50 31.77 -15.92
N GLY A 577 19.85 30.78 -16.44
CA GLY A 577 20.47 29.84 -17.39
C GLY A 577 20.87 28.47 -16.93
N GLN A 578 20.54 27.95 -15.71
CA GLN A 578 20.87 26.57 -15.35
C GLN A 578 19.83 25.94 -14.40
N LEU A 579 18.71 25.53 -14.96
CA LEU A 579 17.87 24.46 -14.40
C LEU A 579 17.37 23.61 -15.59
N GLN A 580 18.29 22.86 -16.17
CA GLN A 580 17.93 21.65 -16.94
C GLN A 580 17.60 20.55 -15.94
N TRP A 581 16.32 20.46 -15.58
CA TRP A 581 15.78 19.26 -14.93
C TRP A 581 15.21 18.37 -16.03
N SER A 582 15.93 17.30 -16.32
CA SER A 582 15.48 16.18 -17.17
C SER A 582 14.29 15.44 -16.58
#